data_ea37521fcf092879d31e7db08f98a0e5
#
_entry.id   ea37521fcf092879d31e7db08f98a0e5
#
_cell.length_a   1.000
_cell.length_b   1.000
_cell.length_c   1.000
_cell.angle_alpha   90.00
_cell.angle_beta   90.00
_cell.angle_gamma   90.00
#
_symmetry.space_group_name_H-M   'P 1'
#
loop_
_entity.id
_entity.type
_entity.pdbx_description
1 polymer ?
#
loop_
_entity_poly.entity_id
_entity_poly.type
_entity_poly.pdbx_seq_one_letter_code
_entity_poly.pdbx_strand_id
1 'polypeptide(L)'
;MDRQAESSSEGSKEHGGLVSPSSLVQDFQFTFSCSTRSGSNSIIEPDPSAEEFGDTSSQSLTDSVQNFPEEFGRTYHAYKAGSYPLPNDMLERERLVYQGAALHKLFGDRLFFAPLSQSDPPGHILDIATGCGDWAVQMGDLFPSAQVVATDLSPIQPDIVPPNVNFYIEDSSEPWYYTEKFDYIHTRVTTGSWANFKTQIADQAFEALNPGGWFESQEFDCLLISDDGTLDPQSAMSRWMQDMINAAQLCNRPFVMAANVKQAYIEAGFVDVHEKLYKMPINAWPKDERLKELGRMWQRNMTTGLSGFSVWLFNRVYNRSPAETEVLLVDVRREMSDPRIHAYMPITVVWGRKPYPYEVAGPS
;
A
#
# COMPACT_ATOMS: atom_id res chain seq x y z
N MET A 1 -28.26 3.97 -69.00
CA MET A 1 -28.49 5.43 -69.18
C MET A 1 -27.71 6.07 -68.04
N ASP A 2 -26.43 6.36 -68.27
CA ASP A 2 -25.87 7.63 -68.72
C ASP A 2 -25.97 8.72 -67.65
N ARG A 3 -24.98 9.39 -67.18
CA ARG A 3 -23.59 9.79 -67.54
C ARG A 3 -23.04 10.51 -66.31
N GLN A 4 -21.85 10.26 -65.87
CA GLN A 4 -20.62 11.12 -66.03
C GLN A 4 -20.77 12.61 -65.73
N ALA A 5 -19.98 13.10 -64.79
CA ALA A 5 -18.88 14.03 -65.07
C ALA A 5 -18.17 14.46 -63.77
N GLU A 6 -16.92 14.26 -63.81
CA GLU A 6 -15.72 14.81 -63.27
C GLU A 6 -15.75 16.31 -62.94
N SER A 7 -15.03 16.70 -61.86
CA SER A 7 -13.92 17.68 -61.95
C SER A 7 -13.09 17.78 -60.66
N SER A 8 -11.83 17.70 -60.89
CA SER A 8 -10.68 17.86 -60.01
C SER A 8 -10.53 19.23 -59.36
N SER A 9 -9.97 19.28 -58.15
CA SER A 9 -8.92 20.25 -57.82
C SER A 9 -8.08 19.80 -56.59
N GLU A 10 -6.79 19.86 -56.78
CA GLU A 10 -5.68 19.60 -55.89
C GLU A 10 -5.64 20.56 -54.70
N GLY A 11 -5.04 20.10 -53.58
CA GLY A 11 -4.58 21.02 -52.56
C GLY A 11 -4.09 20.37 -51.27
N SER A 12 -2.78 20.13 -51.24
CA SER A 12 -1.87 20.13 -50.08
C SER A 12 -2.06 19.11 -48.96
N LYS A 13 -1.08 18.22 -48.90
CA LYS A 13 -0.69 17.32 -47.83
C LYS A 13 -0.15 18.09 -46.62
N GLU A 14 -0.70 17.89 -45.44
CA GLU A 14 0.03 18.01 -44.20
C GLU A 14 0.06 16.66 -43.47
N HIS A 15 1.27 16.17 -43.29
CA HIS A 15 1.59 14.98 -42.51
C HIS A 15 1.49 15.30 -41.04
N GLY A 16 0.39 14.93 -40.38
CA GLY A 16 0.31 14.79 -38.93
C GLY A 16 0.60 13.33 -38.57
N GLY A 17 1.84 13.03 -38.19
CA GLY A 17 2.23 11.73 -37.71
C GLY A 17 1.56 11.39 -36.40
N LEU A 18 0.72 10.35 -36.38
CA LEU A 18 0.25 9.67 -35.17
C LEU A 18 1.43 8.96 -34.54
N VAL A 19 1.93 9.49 -33.44
CA VAL A 19 2.87 8.81 -32.56
C VAL A 19 2.09 7.83 -31.72
N SER A 20 2.31 6.53 -31.94
CA SER A 20 1.77 5.46 -31.13
C SER A 20 2.39 5.49 -29.71
N PRO A 21 1.62 5.28 -28.64
CA PRO A 21 2.17 5.20 -27.28
C PRO A 21 2.63 3.75 -27.00
N SER A 22 3.77 3.38 -27.53
CA SER A 22 4.42 2.11 -27.20
C SER A 22 5.94 2.29 -27.08
N SER A 23 6.39 3.07 -26.09
CA SER A 23 7.79 3.08 -25.64
C SER A 23 7.95 3.93 -24.38
N LEU A 24 7.42 3.49 -23.25
CA LEU A 24 7.81 3.99 -21.91
C LEU A 24 7.69 2.86 -20.90
N VAL A 25 8.34 1.73 -21.20
CA VAL A 25 8.86 0.84 -20.16
C VAL A 25 10.37 0.86 -20.35
N GLN A 26 10.99 1.95 -19.93
CA GLN A 26 12.42 1.97 -19.74
C GLN A 26 12.74 1.38 -18.38
N ASP A 27 13.57 0.34 -18.41
CA ASP A 27 14.22 -0.26 -17.26
C ASP A 27 14.82 0.82 -16.35
N PHE A 28 14.23 1.03 -15.19
CA PHE A 28 14.87 1.78 -14.12
C PHE A 28 15.94 0.91 -13.49
N GLN A 29 17.11 0.86 -14.11
CA GLN A 29 18.34 0.45 -13.44
C GLN A 29 18.87 1.63 -12.64
N PHE A 30 18.68 1.62 -11.33
CA PHE A 30 19.40 2.51 -10.42
C PHE A 30 20.85 2.05 -10.33
N THR A 31 21.72 2.69 -11.12
CA THR A 31 23.16 2.60 -10.91
C THR A 31 23.58 3.70 -9.96
N PHE A 32 23.97 3.34 -8.75
CA PHE A 32 24.68 4.26 -7.85
C PHE A 32 26.06 4.57 -8.44
N SER A 33 26.20 5.75 -9.06
CA SER A 33 27.48 6.30 -9.44
C SER A 33 28.02 7.13 -8.29
N CYS A 34 28.96 6.56 -7.54
CA CYS A 34 29.78 7.31 -6.60
C CYS A 34 30.78 8.15 -7.38
N SER A 35 30.47 9.43 -7.62
CA SER A 35 31.39 10.39 -8.21
C SER A 35 32.31 10.92 -7.12
N THR A 36 33.53 10.39 -7.04
CA THR A 36 34.63 10.98 -6.26
C THR A 36 35.07 12.27 -6.91
N ARG A 37 34.60 13.42 -6.42
CA ARG A 37 35.23 14.69 -6.69
C ARG A 37 36.46 14.85 -5.82
N SER A 38 37.63 14.86 -6.44
CA SER A 38 38.88 15.30 -5.85
C SER A 38 38.80 16.81 -5.63
N GLY A 39 38.54 17.22 -4.41
CA GLY A 39 38.63 18.59 -3.94
C GLY A 39 39.54 18.64 -2.72
N SER A 40 40.44 19.63 -2.68
CA SER A 40 41.49 19.86 -1.69
C SER A 40 41.03 19.58 -0.24
N ASN A 41 41.76 18.64 0.40
CA ASN A 41 41.67 18.38 1.83
C ASN A 41 42.16 19.59 2.64
N SER A 42 41.26 20.48 2.98
CA SER A 42 41.46 21.37 4.13
C SER A 42 40.62 20.75 5.28
N ILE A 43 41.30 20.11 6.22
CA ILE A 43 40.70 19.68 7.47
C ILE A 43 40.29 20.95 8.19
N ILE A 44 38.99 21.09 8.47
CA ILE A 44 38.50 22.10 9.41
C ILE A 44 38.76 21.54 10.79
N GLU A 45 39.72 22.12 11.51
CA GLU A 45 40.01 21.73 12.89
C GLU A 45 38.89 22.25 13.81
N PRO A 46 38.32 21.39 14.70
CA PRO A 46 37.34 21.85 15.66
C PRO A 46 37.97 22.77 16.68
N ASP A 47 37.26 23.80 17.08
CA ASP A 47 37.65 24.70 18.16
C ASP A 47 37.68 23.96 19.50
N PRO A 48 38.83 23.78 20.15
CA PRO A 48 38.93 23.06 21.41
C PRO A 48 38.24 23.78 22.60
N SER A 49 37.72 24.99 22.42
CA SER A 49 36.95 25.75 23.42
C SER A 49 35.43 25.64 23.22
N ALA A 50 34.93 24.90 22.23
CA ALA A 50 33.52 24.61 22.09
C ALA A 50 33.12 23.64 23.22
N GLU A 51 32.55 24.19 24.30
CA GLU A 51 31.98 23.38 25.38
C GLU A 51 30.98 22.39 24.81
N GLU A 52 31.09 21.11 25.23
CA GLU A 52 30.13 20.07 24.94
C GLU A 52 28.74 20.52 25.44
N PHE A 53 27.91 21.00 24.55
CA PHE A 53 26.48 21.03 24.80
C PHE A 53 26.02 19.57 24.74
N GLY A 54 25.89 18.98 25.91
CA GLY A 54 25.35 17.64 26.05
C GLY A 54 23.89 17.59 25.61
N ASP A 55 23.67 17.29 24.37
CA ASP A 55 22.37 16.87 23.86
C ASP A 55 22.31 15.33 23.92
N THR A 56 21.83 14.85 25.05
CA THR A 56 21.77 13.40 25.34
C THR A 56 20.40 12.78 25.04
N SER A 57 19.44 13.48 24.43
CA SER A 57 18.07 12.96 24.33
C SER A 57 17.56 12.65 22.92
N SER A 58 18.11 13.22 21.84
CA SER A 58 17.54 13.03 20.50
C SER A 58 18.27 12.00 19.62
N GLN A 59 19.56 11.74 19.82
CA GLN A 59 20.32 10.76 19.03
C GLN A 59 19.95 9.31 19.35
N SER A 60 19.59 9.01 20.58
CA SER A 60 19.27 7.65 21.05
C SER A 60 17.99 7.06 20.42
N LEU A 61 16.99 7.88 20.11
CA LEU A 61 15.73 7.41 19.51
C LEU A 61 15.89 7.09 18.02
N THR A 62 16.66 7.87 17.27
CA THR A 62 16.87 7.67 15.83
C THR A 62 17.64 6.37 15.56
N ASP A 63 18.71 6.11 16.30
CA ASP A 63 19.51 4.88 16.15
C ASP A 63 18.70 3.63 16.55
N SER A 64 17.86 3.73 17.58
CA SER A 64 17.06 2.59 18.04
C SER A 64 16.00 2.14 17.05
N VAL A 65 15.38 3.05 16.31
CA VAL A 65 14.33 2.70 15.32
C VAL A 65 14.90 2.19 14.00
N GLN A 66 16.17 2.48 13.71
CA GLN A 66 16.88 1.98 12.52
C GLN A 66 17.59 0.63 12.77
N ASN A 67 17.77 0.23 14.03
CA ASN A 67 18.39 -1.05 14.37
C ASN A 67 17.38 -2.19 14.26
N PHE A 68 17.07 -2.57 13.03
CA PHE A 68 16.08 -3.60 12.71
C PHE A 68 16.45 -4.96 13.26
N PRO A 69 15.63 -5.59 14.13
CA PRO A 69 15.87 -6.94 14.59
C PRO A 69 15.83 -7.93 13.43
N GLU A 70 16.76 -8.89 13.43
CA GLU A 70 16.83 -9.96 12.44
C GLU A 70 16.26 -11.26 13.03
N GLU A 71 15.27 -11.84 12.35
CA GLU A 71 14.70 -13.15 12.65
C GLU A 71 14.57 -13.97 11.35
N PHE A 72 15.03 -15.20 11.37
CA PHE A 72 14.94 -16.14 10.22
C PHE A 72 15.54 -15.59 8.92
N GLY A 73 16.61 -14.78 9.01
CA GLY A 73 17.28 -14.16 7.87
C GLY A 73 16.52 -13.01 7.22
N ARG A 74 15.52 -12.45 7.92
CA ARG A 74 14.73 -11.28 7.51
C ARG A 74 14.81 -10.21 8.59
N THR A 75 14.69 -8.94 8.22
CA THR A 75 14.60 -7.84 9.20
C THR A 75 13.16 -7.39 9.40
N TYR A 76 12.88 -6.91 10.61
CA TYR A 76 11.55 -6.46 11.05
C TYR A 76 11.63 -5.06 11.67
N HIS A 77 10.48 -4.40 11.86
CA HIS A 77 10.42 -3.08 12.51
C HIS A 77 11.01 -3.13 13.94
N ALA A 78 11.81 -2.10 14.26
CA ALA A 78 12.41 -1.96 15.59
C ALA A 78 11.47 -1.25 16.58
N TYR A 79 10.78 -0.21 16.11
CA TYR A 79 9.77 0.47 16.89
C TYR A 79 8.57 -0.46 17.13
N LYS A 80 8.20 -0.65 18.41
CA LYS A 80 7.14 -1.61 18.80
C LYS A 80 7.41 -3.04 18.30
N ALA A 81 8.64 -3.51 18.39
CA ALA A 81 9.06 -4.81 17.85
C ALA A 81 8.08 -5.94 18.17
N GLY A 82 7.72 -6.72 17.15
CA GLY A 82 6.78 -7.84 17.24
C GLY A 82 5.29 -7.46 17.17
N SER A 83 4.94 -6.18 17.02
CA SER A 83 3.55 -5.74 16.85
C SER A 83 2.99 -6.02 15.44
N TYR A 84 3.85 -6.20 14.43
CA TYR A 84 3.48 -6.50 13.06
C TYR A 84 4.32 -7.68 12.51
N PRO A 85 3.70 -8.67 11.84
CA PRO A 85 4.36 -9.93 11.54
C PRO A 85 5.19 -9.93 10.24
N LEU A 86 5.11 -8.90 9.40
CA LEU A 86 5.77 -8.90 8.10
C LEU A 86 7.14 -8.20 8.17
N PRO A 87 8.12 -8.64 7.34
CA PRO A 87 9.46 -8.05 7.31
C PRO A 87 9.47 -6.64 6.71
N ASN A 88 10.61 -5.94 6.86
CA ASN A 88 10.85 -4.61 6.30
C ASN A 88 12.13 -4.51 5.47
N ASP A 89 12.76 -5.64 5.14
CA ASP A 89 13.98 -5.72 4.35
C ASP A 89 13.80 -5.32 2.87
N MET A 90 14.89 -5.25 2.13
CA MET A 90 14.89 -4.84 0.73
C MET A 90 13.95 -5.71 -0.13
N LEU A 91 13.91 -7.03 0.11
CA LEU A 91 13.03 -7.93 -0.65
C LEU A 91 11.56 -7.62 -0.43
N GLU A 92 11.18 -7.30 0.81
CA GLU A 92 9.81 -6.88 1.13
C GLU A 92 9.49 -5.49 0.58
N ARG A 93 10.43 -4.55 0.64
CA ARG A 93 10.26 -3.21 0.06
C ARG A 93 10.02 -3.28 -1.45
N GLU A 94 10.82 -4.06 -2.19
CA GLU A 94 10.60 -4.28 -3.62
C GLU A 94 9.23 -4.91 -3.90
N ARG A 95 8.80 -5.87 -3.07
CA ARG A 95 7.48 -6.48 -3.17
C ARG A 95 6.36 -5.47 -2.95
N LEU A 96 6.48 -4.59 -1.94
CA LEU A 96 5.48 -3.55 -1.63
C LEU A 96 5.31 -2.56 -2.78
N VAL A 97 6.40 -2.07 -3.36
CA VAL A 97 6.36 -1.19 -4.55
C VAL A 97 5.64 -1.88 -5.71
N TYR A 98 5.97 -3.15 -5.94
CA TYR A 98 5.33 -3.94 -6.99
C TYR A 98 3.84 -4.20 -6.73
N GLN A 99 3.46 -4.46 -5.48
CA GLN A 99 2.07 -4.59 -5.04
C GLN A 99 1.28 -3.28 -5.27
N GLY A 100 1.87 -2.14 -4.92
CA GLY A 100 1.28 -0.83 -5.14
C GLY A 100 0.98 -0.58 -6.62
N ALA A 101 1.93 -0.90 -7.50
CA ALA A 101 1.75 -0.81 -8.95
C ALA A 101 0.63 -1.72 -9.48
N ALA A 102 0.52 -2.95 -8.95
CA ALA A 102 -0.55 -3.88 -9.34
C ALA A 102 -1.93 -3.36 -8.92
N LEU A 103 -2.05 -2.81 -7.71
CA LEU A 103 -3.30 -2.20 -7.22
C LEU A 103 -3.68 -0.94 -8.01
N HIS A 104 -2.71 -0.05 -8.28
CA HIS A 104 -2.94 1.13 -9.11
C HIS A 104 -3.52 0.73 -10.48
N LYS A 105 -2.92 -0.25 -11.13
CA LYS A 105 -3.41 -0.80 -12.40
C LYS A 105 -4.80 -1.46 -12.26
N LEU A 106 -5.08 -2.17 -11.17
CA LEU A 106 -6.39 -2.76 -10.89
C LEU A 106 -7.47 -1.67 -10.82
N PHE A 107 -7.15 -0.56 -10.19
CA PHE A 107 -8.06 0.58 -10.00
C PHE A 107 -8.21 1.47 -11.25
N GLY A 108 -7.53 1.15 -12.34
CA GLY A 108 -7.57 1.93 -13.59
C GLY A 108 -6.84 3.25 -13.44
N ASP A 109 -5.64 3.18 -12.89
CA ASP A 109 -4.70 4.27 -12.66
C ASP A 109 -5.24 5.37 -11.72
N ARG A 110 -6.08 4.96 -10.76
CA ARG A 110 -6.59 5.83 -9.71
C ARG A 110 -5.81 5.64 -8.41
N LEU A 111 -5.45 6.75 -7.77
CA LEU A 111 -4.86 6.77 -6.44
C LEU A 111 -5.94 6.71 -5.35
N PHE A 112 -7.12 7.28 -5.61
CA PHE A 112 -8.24 7.39 -4.67
C PHE A 112 -9.59 7.29 -5.39
N PHE A 113 -10.66 7.10 -4.62
CA PHE A 113 -12.06 7.03 -5.08
C PHE A 113 -12.94 8.11 -4.47
N ALA A 114 -12.56 8.66 -3.32
CA ALA A 114 -13.20 9.83 -2.75
C ALA A 114 -13.22 10.98 -3.76
N PRO A 115 -14.25 11.86 -3.75
CA PRO A 115 -14.43 12.91 -4.75
C PRO A 115 -13.51 14.12 -4.51
N LEU A 116 -12.20 13.88 -4.38
CA LEU A 116 -11.19 14.93 -4.30
C LEU A 116 -11.04 15.63 -5.65
N SER A 117 -10.76 16.92 -5.63
CA SER A 117 -10.64 17.75 -6.83
C SER A 117 -9.37 18.61 -6.82
N GLN A 118 -8.74 18.77 -7.97
CA GLN A 118 -7.61 19.70 -8.13
C GLN A 118 -8.07 21.18 -8.13
N SER A 119 -9.34 21.45 -8.40
CA SER A 119 -9.90 22.82 -8.33
C SER A 119 -10.23 23.25 -6.89
N ASP A 120 -10.42 22.28 -6.00
CA ASP A 120 -10.61 22.46 -4.56
C ASP A 120 -9.81 21.36 -3.85
N PRO A 121 -8.48 21.51 -3.80
CA PRO A 121 -7.60 20.45 -3.31
C PRO A 121 -7.70 20.32 -1.78
N PRO A 122 -7.49 19.09 -1.24
CA PRO A 122 -7.35 18.93 0.19
C PRO A 122 -6.14 19.74 0.70
N GLY A 123 -6.26 20.39 1.87
CA GLY A 123 -5.16 21.09 2.50
C GLY A 123 -4.23 20.13 3.25
N HIS A 124 -4.82 19.18 3.99
CA HIS A 124 -4.09 18.21 4.81
C HIS A 124 -4.51 16.78 4.49
N ILE A 125 -3.53 15.94 4.17
CA ILE A 125 -3.70 14.51 3.84
C ILE A 125 -2.93 13.66 4.85
N LEU A 126 -3.54 12.58 5.34
CA LEU A 126 -2.87 11.57 6.17
C LEU A 126 -2.90 10.22 5.46
N ASP A 127 -1.73 9.59 5.31
CA ASP A 127 -1.56 8.20 4.84
C ASP A 127 -1.06 7.33 5.98
N ILE A 128 -1.88 6.38 6.43
CA ILE A 128 -1.62 5.54 7.60
C ILE A 128 -1.06 4.20 7.14
N ALA A 129 0.02 3.74 7.79
CA ALA A 129 0.76 2.52 7.43
C ALA A 129 1.24 2.59 5.97
N THR A 130 1.93 3.69 5.66
CA THR A 130 2.32 4.09 4.28
C THR A 130 3.29 3.12 3.61
N GLY A 131 3.95 2.22 4.36
CA GLY A 131 4.95 1.30 3.85
C GLY A 131 6.15 2.03 3.24
N CYS A 132 6.40 1.81 1.94
CA CYS A 132 7.48 2.50 1.21
C CYS A 132 7.16 3.95 0.84
N GLY A 133 5.95 4.45 1.12
CA GLY A 133 5.58 5.84 0.87
C GLY A 133 5.17 6.18 -0.57
N ASP A 134 5.08 5.20 -1.46
CA ASP A 134 4.82 5.44 -2.89
C ASP A 134 3.50 6.19 -3.13
N TRP A 135 2.46 5.85 -2.38
CA TRP A 135 1.15 6.50 -2.51
C TRP A 135 1.21 7.95 -2.00
N ALA A 136 1.84 8.18 -0.85
CA ALA A 136 1.99 9.51 -0.26
C ALA A 136 2.79 10.45 -1.17
N VAL A 137 3.87 9.96 -1.80
CA VAL A 137 4.67 10.71 -2.79
C VAL A 137 3.80 11.09 -4.00
N GLN A 138 3.05 10.15 -4.56
CA GLN A 138 2.16 10.41 -5.71
C GLN A 138 1.05 11.41 -5.36
N MET A 139 0.52 11.38 -4.13
CA MET A 139 -0.46 12.37 -3.67
C MET A 139 0.18 13.75 -3.49
N GLY A 140 1.42 13.82 -2.98
CA GLY A 140 2.18 15.06 -2.89
C GLY A 140 2.41 15.73 -4.25
N ASP A 141 2.75 14.93 -5.26
CA ASP A 141 2.90 15.40 -6.65
C ASP A 141 1.56 15.86 -7.25
N LEU A 142 0.48 15.13 -6.97
CA LEU A 142 -0.85 15.43 -7.52
C LEU A 142 -1.49 16.68 -6.89
N PHE A 143 -1.23 16.91 -5.60
CA PHE A 143 -1.74 18.04 -4.81
C PHE A 143 -0.58 18.83 -4.19
N PRO A 144 0.19 19.60 -4.96
CA PRO A 144 1.39 20.28 -4.47
C PRO A 144 1.13 21.35 -3.41
N SER A 145 -0.12 21.81 -3.25
CA SER A 145 -0.53 22.72 -2.17
C SER A 145 -0.93 22.01 -0.87
N ALA A 146 -1.14 20.69 -0.92
CA ALA A 146 -1.49 19.90 0.26
C ALA A 146 -0.27 19.63 1.15
N GLN A 147 -0.46 19.54 2.45
CA GLN A 147 0.50 18.91 3.37
C GLN A 147 0.16 17.43 3.48
N VAL A 148 1.08 16.56 3.09
CA VAL A 148 0.92 15.12 3.18
C VAL A 148 1.75 14.61 4.36
N VAL A 149 1.06 14.08 5.35
CA VAL A 149 1.64 13.37 6.50
C VAL A 149 1.47 11.88 6.24
N ALA A 150 2.54 11.10 6.35
CA ALA A 150 2.51 9.67 6.14
C ALA A 150 3.22 8.95 7.29
N THR A 151 2.58 7.93 7.85
CA THR A 151 3.08 7.26 9.06
C THR A 151 3.28 5.77 8.84
N ASP A 152 4.29 5.20 9.50
CA ASP A 152 4.58 3.76 9.50
C ASP A 152 5.36 3.36 10.75
N LEU A 153 5.41 2.06 11.06
CA LEU A 153 6.26 1.51 12.13
C LEU A 153 7.75 1.47 11.74
N SER A 154 8.06 1.53 10.44
CA SER A 154 9.41 1.37 9.91
C SER A 154 9.87 2.59 9.13
N PRO A 155 11.08 3.15 9.36
CA PRO A 155 11.68 4.21 8.54
C PRO A 155 12.26 3.62 7.25
N ILE A 156 11.41 3.16 6.33
CA ILE A 156 11.81 2.50 5.07
C ILE A 156 11.48 3.35 3.83
N GLN A 157 10.99 4.55 4.04
CA GLN A 157 10.60 5.49 2.98
C GLN A 157 11.84 6.12 2.33
N PRO A 158 11.71 6.70 1.11
CA PRO A 158 12.83 7.36 0.43
C PRO A 158 13.19 8.70 1.08
N ASP A 159 14.49 9.06 1.04
CA ASP A 159 14.99 10.34 1.56
C ASP A 159 14.63 11.53 0.65
N ILE A 160 14.42 11.29 -0.65
CA ILE A 160 14.14 12.33 -1.65
C ILE A 160 12.67 12.23 -2.04
N VAL A 161 11.88 13.19 -1.59
CA VAL A 161 10.44 13.27 -1.78
C VAL A 161 9.98 14.70 -2.10
N PRO A 162 8.76 14.91 -2.58
CA PRO A 162 8.19 16.23 -2.73
C PRO A 162 8.25 17.03 -1.41
N PRO A 163 8.49 18.35 -1.43
CA PRO A 163 8.70 19.15 -0.23
C PRO A 163 7.46 19.25 0.69
N ASN A 164 6.32 18.86 0.19
CA ASN A 164 5.05 18.85 0.91
C ASN A 164 4.70 17.45 1.50
N VAL A 165 5.60 16.46 1.40
CA VAL A 165 5.44 15.11 1.96
C VAL A 165 6.36 14.92 3.15
N ASN A 166 5.82 14.47 4.28
CA ASN A 166 6.57 14.22 5.50
C ASN A 166 6.25 12.82 6.05
N PHE A 167 7.31 12.05 6.37
CA PHE A 167 7.19 10.73 6.96
C PHE A 167 7.48 10.76 8.46
N TYR A 168 6.68 10.01 9.23
CA TYR A 168 6.84 9.87 10.68
C TYR A 168 6.75 8.40 11.10
N ILE A 169 7.48 8.04 12.15
CA ILE A 169 7.39 6.72 12.77
C ILE A 169 6.33 6.78 13.85
N GLU A 170 5.25 6.04 13.64
CA GLU A 170 4.07 6.06 14.50
C GLU A 170 3.38 4.70 14.52
N ASP A 171 2.87 4.30 15.68
CA ASP A 171 1.93 3.20 15.82
C ASP A 171 0.50 3.75 15.76
N SER A 172 -0.12 3.65 14.60
CA SER A 172 -1.48 4.15 14.36
C SER A 172 -2.57 3.45 15.19
N SER A 173 -2.25 2.36 15.89
CA SER A 173 -3.17 1.70 16.84
C SER A 173 -3.26 2.42 18.18
N GLU A 174 -2.32 3.31 18.49
CA GLU A 174 -2.32 4.15 19.68
C GLU A 174 -3.19 5.41 19.49
N PRO A 175 -3.54 6.12 20.57
CA PRO A 175 -4.32 7.36 20.46
C PRO A 175 -3.63 8.43 19.60
N TRP A 176 -4.36 9.04 18.68
CA TRP A 176 -3.83 10.08 17.79
C TRP A 176 -3.88 11.45 18.45
N TYR A 177 -2.78 12.19 18.38
CA TYR A 177 -2.64 13.51 19.00
C TYR A 177 -2.32 14.61 17.98
N TYR A 178 -2.90 14.49 16.77
CA TYR A 178 -2.72 15.54 15.76
C TYR A 178 -3.38 16.84 16.18
N THR A 179 -2.62 17.94 16.09
CA THR A 179 -3.11 19.28 16.40
C THR A 179 -3.97 19.87 15.30
N GLU A 180 -3.69 19.48 14.06
CA GLU A 180 -4.42 19.88 12.87
C GLU A 180 -5.32 18.75 12.39
N LYS A 181 -6.45 19.11 11.81
CA LYS A 181 -7.38 18.15 11.22
C LYS A 181 -7.06 17.93 9.76
N PHE A 182 -7.42 16.76 9.26
CA PHE A 182 -7.20 16.36 7.89
C PHE A 182 -8.47 16.56 7.03
N ASP A 183 -8.28 16.79 5.75
CA ASP A 183 -9.35 16.81 4.75
C ASP A 183 -9.51 15.45 4.09
N TYR A 184 -8.43 14.67 4.12
CA TYR A 184 -8.41 13.32 3.58
C TYR A 184 -7.49 12.40 4.40
N ILE A 185 -8.00 11.22 4.75
CA ILE A 185 -7.24 10.17 5.41
C ILE A 185 -7.32 8.91 4.56
N HIS A 186 -6.21 8.18 4.45
CA HIS A 186 -6.09 7.00 3.60
C HIS A 186 -5.40 5.85 4.32
N THR A 187 -5.84 4.62 3.99
CA THR A 187 -5.16 3.37 4.32
C THR A 187 -5.15 2.44 3.12
N ARG A 188 -4.07 1.66 2.95
CA ARG A 188 -4.01 0.68 1.88
C ARG A 188 -3.24 -0.56 2.28
N VAL A 189 -3.91 -1.74 2.14
CA VAL A 189 -3.32 -3.06 2.39
C VAL A 189 -2.74 -3.17 3.80
N THR A 190 -3.56 -2.84 4.76
CA THR A 190 -3.19 -2.81 6.18
C THR A 190 -3.57 -4.10 6.92
N THR A 191 -3.79 -5.17 6.17
CA THR A 191 -4.09 -6.51 6.70
C THR A 191 -3.08 -6.94 7.75
N GLY A 192 -3.56 -7.27 8.95
CA GLY A 192 -2.71 -7.67 10.07
C GLY A 192 -2.05 -6.52 10.85
N SER A 193 -2.28 -5.26 10.49
CA SER A 193 -1.71 -4.12 11.21
C SER A 193 -2.41 -3.86 12.54
N TRP A 194 -3.70 -4.13 12.64
CA TRP A 194 -4.53 -3.79 13.81
C TRP A 194 -5.32 -4.95 14.35
N ALA A 195 -5.59 -4.93 15.63
CA ALA A 195 -6.47 -5.89 16.30
C ALA A 195 -7.95 -5.60 16.04
N ASN A 196 -8.30 -4.32 15.95
CA ASN A 196 -9.66 -3.84 15.71
C ASN A 196 -9.64 -2.56 14.88
N PHE A 197 -9.99 -2.69 13.59
CA PHE A 197 -10.01 -1.58 12.65
C PHE A 197 -10.95 -0.45 13.08
N LYS A 198 -12.15 -0.80 13.61
CA LYS A 198 -13.13 0.21 14.00
C LYS A 198 -12.59 1.13 15.10
N THR A 199 -12.19 0.56 16.23
CA THR A 199 -11.83 1.35 17.41
C THR A 199 -10.43 1.96 17.31
N GLN A 200 -9.50 1.31 16.61
CA GLN A 200 -8.14 1.79 16.50
C GLN A 200 -7.93 2.76 15.34
N ILE A 201 -8.76 2.66 14.28
CA ILE A 201 -8.58 3.46 13.07
C ILE A 201 -9.82 4.26 12.71
N ALA A 202 -10.99 3.63 12.45
CA ALA A 202 -12.15 4.36 11.91
C ALA A 202 -12.67 5.44 12.87
N ASP A 203 -12.75 5.15 14.17
CA ASP A 203 -13.17 6.12 15.19
C ASP A 203 -12.16 7.28 15.28
N GLN A 204 -10.85 6.99 15.26
CA GLN A 204 -9.81 8.02 15.31
C GLN A 204 -9.76 8.86 14.02
N ALA A 205 -9.93 8.22 12.85
CA ALA A 205 -10.02 8.93 11.58
C ALA A 205 -11.22 9.86 11.55
N PHE A 206 -12.37 9.41 12.08
CA PHE A 206 -13.57 10.27 12.20
C PHE A 206 -13.27 11.51 13.05
N GLU A 207 -12.62 11.32 14.20
CA GLU A 207 -12.25 12.47 15.06
C GLU A 207 -11.21 13.37 14.39
N ALA A 208 -10.21 12.81 13.69
CA ALA A 208 -9.11 13.56 13.09
C ALA A 208 -9.50 14.34 11.82
N LEU A 209 -10.64 14.03 11.18
CA LEU A 209 -11.10 14.72 9.99
C LEU A 209 -11.78 16.06 10.27
N ASN A 210 -11.65 16.98 9.32
CA ASN A 210 -12.51 18.15 9.20
C ASN A 210 -13.93 17.72 8.82
N PRO A 211 -14.98 18.47 9.22
CA PRO A 211 -16.31 18.28 8.64
C PRO A 211 -16.28 18.39 7.11
N GLY A 212 -16.87 17.43 6.42
CA GLY A 212 -16.78 17.31 4.95
C GLY A 212 -15.55 16.55 4.44
N GLY A 213 -14.55 16.29 5.29
CA GLY A 213 -13.39 15.48 4.95
C GLY A 213 -13.71 14.00 4.71
N TRP A 214 -12.86 13.31 3.97
CA TRP A 214 -13.06 11.94 3.53
C TRP A 214 -12.05 10.98 4.16
N PHE A 215 -12.52 9.81 4.53
CA PHE A 215 -11.68 8.66 4.86
C PHE A 215 -11.85 7.59 3.78
N GLU A 216 -10.74 6.99 3.34
CA GLU A 216 -10.73 5.93 2.33
C GLU A 216 -9.81 4.79 2.75
N SER A 217 -10.31 3.56 2.58
CA SER A 217 -9.54 2.33 2.82
C SER A 217 -9.58 1.44 1.58
N GLN A 218 -8.40 0.99 1.15
CA GLN A 218 -8.19 0.10 0.00
C GLN A 218 -7.61 -1.22 0.51
N GLU A 219 -8.46 -2.17 0.84
CA GLU A 219 -8.07 -3.38 1.59
C GLU A 219 -8.31 -4.66 0.82
N PHE A 220 -7.60 -5.71 1.19
CA PHE A 220 -7.92 -7.06 0.76
C PHE A 220 -8.10 -7.99 1.96
N ASP A 221 -8.92 -9.00 1.80
CA ASP A 221 -8.95 -10.14 2.70
C ASP A 221 -8.01 -11.23 2.19
N CYS A 222 -7.28 -11.86 3.10
CA CYS A 222 -6.51 -13.06 2.80
C CYS A 222 -7.44 -14.25 2.53
N LEU A 223 -8.28 -14.12 1.51
CA LEU A 223 -9.23 -15.13 1.05
C LEU A 223 -8.94 -15.48 -0.40
N LEU A 224 -9.04 -16.76 -0.71
CA LEU A 224 -9.00 -17.25 -2.09
C LEU A 224 -10.39 -17.72 -2.48
N ILE A 225 -10.93 -17.19 -3.57
CA ILE A 225 -12.27 -17.47 -4.06
C ILE A 225 -12.18 -17.95 -5.52
N SER A 226 -12.98 -18.95 -5.87
CA SER A 226 -13.18 -19.40 -7.25
C SER A 226 -14.68 -19.44 -7.53
N ASP A 227 -15.10 -18.84 -8.64
CA ASP A 227 -16.52 -18.81 -9.04
C ASP A 227 -16.97 -20.12 -9.72
N ASP A 228 -16.03 -20.93 -10.22
CA ASP A 228 -16.30 -22.16 -10.99
C ASP A 228 -15.87 -23.45 -10.31
N GLY A 229 -15.42 -23.36 -9.05
CA GLY A 229 -15.05 -24.51 -8.25
C GLY A 229 -13.71 -25.14 -8.61
N THR A 230 -12.87 -24.50 -9.39
CA THR A 230 -11.52 -25.01 -9.73
C THR A 230 -10.53 -24.94 -8.58
N LEU A 231 -10.83 -24.18 -7.53
CA LEU A 231 -10.05 -24.14 -6.29
C LEU A 231 -10.53 -25.25 -5.34
N ASP A 232 -9.71 -26.29 -5.18
CA ASP A 232 -9.97 -27.35 -4.20
C ASP A 232 -9.74 -26.83 -2.77
N PRO A 233 -10.74 -26.89 -1.86
CA PRO A 233 -10.57 -26.54 -0.45
C PRO A 233 -9.47 -27.33 0.27
N GLN A 234 -9.09 -28.51 -0.25
CA GLN A 234 -8.03 -29.37 0.29
C GLN A 234 -6.68 -29.15 -0.40
N SER A 235 -6.57 -28.22 -1.33
CA SER A 235 -5.31 -27.88 -2.00
C SER A 235 -4.29 -27.32 -1.01
N ALA A 236 -3.01 -27.38 -1.34
CA ALA A 236 -1.95 -26.83 -0.50
C ALA A 236 -2.12 -25.32 -0.32
N MET A 237 -2.52 -24.61 -1.37
CA MET A 237 -2.77 -23.18 -1.37
C MET A 237 -3.96 -22.81 -0.47
N SER A 238 -5.07 -23.55 -0.53
CA SER A 238 -6.24 -23.32 0.33
C SER A 238 -5.92 -23.56 1.80
N ARG A 239 -5.22 -24.65 2.12
CA ARG A 239 -4.79 -24.95 3.50
C ARG A 239 -3.80 -23.91 4.02
N TRP A 240 -2.82 -23.51 3.20
CA TRP A 240 -1.88 -22.45 3.57
C TRP A 240 -2.60 -21.15 3.92
N MET A 241 -3.56 -20.72 3.09
CA MET A 241 -4.33 -19.50 3.35
C MET A 241 -5.13 -19.61 4.64
N GLN A 242 -5.76 -20.76 4.89
CA GLN A 242 -6.49 -21.00 6.14
C GLN A 242 -5.57 -21.00 7.37
N ASP A 243 -4.37 -21.61 7.27
CA ASP A 243 -3.36 -21.58 8.33
C ASP A 243 -2.90 -20.14 8.60
N MET A 244 -2.72 -19.31 7.56
CA MET A 244 -2.39 -17.88 7.68
C MET A 244 -3.46 -17.10 8.44
N ILE A 245 -4.74 -17.28 8.07
CA ILE A 245 -5.88 -16.63 8.73
C ILE A 245 -5.95 -17.04 10.21
N ASN A 246 -5.85 -18.34 10.48
CA ASN A 246 -5.92 -18.86 11.84
C ASN A 246 -4.76 -18.36 12.71
N ALA A 247 -3.55 -18.37 12.17
CA ALA A 247 -2.35 -17.91 12.88
C ALA A 247 -2.43 -16.40 13.18
N ALA A 248 -2.85 -15.59 12.22
CA ALA A 248 -3.04 -14.17 12.39
C ALA A 248 -4.11 -13.86 13.47
N GLN A 249 -5.21 -14.59 13.47
CA GLN A 249 -6.26 -14.47 14.49
C GLN A 249 -5.73 -14.78 15.90
N LEU A 250 -4.91 -15.84 16.03
CA LEU A 250 -4.27 -16.21 17.31
C LEU A 250 -3.26 -15.17 17.80
N CYS A 251 -2.64 -14.44 16.88
CA CYS A 251 -1.78 -13.28 17.19
C CYS A 251 -2.55 -11.97 17.44
N ASN A 252 -3.91 -12.02 17.43
CA ASN A 252 -4.76 -10.83 17.51
C ASN A 252 -4.46 -9.79 16.41
N ARG A 253 -4.16 -10.27 15.18
CA ARG A 253 -3.86 -9.49 13.98
C ARG A 253 -4.66 -10.05 12.80
N PRO A 254 -5.99 -9.84 12.74
CA PRO A 254 -6.88 -10.50 11.77
C PRO A 254 -6.48 -10.16 10.33
N PHE A 255 -6.47 -11.21 9.48
CA PHE A 255 -6.20 -11.11 8.05
C PHE A 255 -7.49 -11.08 7.20
N VAL A 256 -8.64 -11.13 7.84
CA VAL A 256 -9.96 -11.00 7.20
C VAL A 256 -10.65 -9.84 7.89
N MET A 257 -10.65 -8.68 7.27
CA MET A 257 -11.22 -7.45 7.82
C MET A 257 -11.98 -6.62 6.79
N ALA A 258 -11.64 -6.75 5.50
CA ALA A 258 -12.15 -5.88 4.45
C ALA A 258 -13.68 -5.92 4.34
N ALA A 259 -14.28 -7.08 4.55
CA ALA A 259 -15.75 -7.25 4.58
C ALA A 259 -16.45 -6.43 5.68
N ASN A 260 -15.72 -6.04 6.74
CA ASN A 260 -16.29 -5.29 7.88
C ASN A 260 -15.95 -3.79 7.83
N VAL A 261 -15.09 -3.36 6.90
CA VAL A 261 -14.64 -1.95 6.83
C VAL A 261 -15.81 -1.00 6.63
N LYS A 262 -16.71 -1.29 5.70
CA LYS A 262 -17.91 -0.45 5.45
C LYS A 262 -18.78 -0.30 6.68
N GLN A 263 -19.02 -1.39 7.41
CA GLN A 263 -19.81 -1.35 8.63
C GLN A 263 -19.11 -0.51 9.71
N ALA A 264 -17.77 -0.63 9.84
CA ALA A 264 -16.99 0.17 10.78
C ALA A 264 -17.10 1.68 10.48
N TYR A 265 -17.13 2.08 9.21
CA TYR A 265 -17.36 3.47 8.81
C TYR A 265 -18.73 3.98 9.25
N ILE A 266 -19.78 3.20 8.98
CA ILE A 266 -21.16 3.54 9.37
C ILE A 266 -21.26 3.68 10.90
N GLU A 267 -20.68 2.74 11.64
CA GLU A 267 -20.69 2.76 13.11
C GLU A 267 -19.84 3.86 13.74
N ALA A 268 -18.79 4.34 13.04
CA ALA A 268 -18.00 5.49 13.44
C ALA A 268 -18.72 6.84 13.18
N GLY A 269 -19.80 6.83 12.38
CA GLY A 269 -20.60 8.02 12.10
C GLY A 269 -20.37 8.67 10.73
N PHE A 270 -19.59 8.02 9.84
CA PHE A 270 -19.43 8.50 8.48
C PHE A 270 -20.73 8.44 7.69
N VAL A 271 -20.95 9.42 6.83
CA VAL A 271 -22.05 9.49 5.86
C VAL A 271 -21.50 9.33 4.44
N ASP A 272 -22.40 9.20 3.44
CA ASP A 272 -22.00 8.97 2.04
C ASP A 272 -20.99 7.82 1.89
N VAL A 273 -21.25 6.74 2.63
CA VAL A 273 -20.35 5.56 2.65
C VAL A 273 -20.56 4.73 1.41
N HIS A 274 -19.54 4.67 0.59
CA HIS A 274 -19.49 3.89 -0.64
C HIS A 274 -18.56 2.69 -0.50
N GLU A 275 -18.83 1.67 -1.30
CA GLU A 275 -18.01 0.47 -1.37
C GLU A 275 -17.87 0.03 -2.81
N LYS A 276 -16.67 -0.42 -3.18
CA LYS A 276 -16.39 -1.01 -4.49
C LYS A 276 -15.55 -2.26 -4.34
N LEU A 277 -16.01 -3.33 -4.96
CA LEU A 277 -15.36 -4.63 -4.94
C LEU A 277 -14.65 -4.89 -6.27
N TYR A 278 -13.44 -5.46 -6.17
CA TYR A 278 -12.63 -5.91 -7.30
C TYR A 278 -12.20 -7.36 -7.08
N LYS A 279 -11.98 -8.07 -8.18
CA LYS A 279 -11.41 -9.41 -8.19
C LYS A 279 -9.98 -9.33 -8.70
N MET A 280 -8.99 -9.60 -7.85
CA MET A 280 -7.59 -9.68 -8.25
C MET A 280 -7.24 -11.13 -8.58
N PRO A 281 -7.04 -11.51 -9.85
CA PRO A 281 -6.67 -12.87 -10.21
C PRO A 281 -5.31 -13.24 -9.59
N ILE A 282 -5.16 -14.48 -9.10
CA ILE A 282 -3.90 -14.92 -8.49
C ILE A 282 -2.82 -15.34 -9.50
N ASN A 283 -3.20 -15.55 -10.75
CA ASN A 283 -2.30 -15.89 -11.86
C ASN A 283 -2.94 -15.52 -13.21
N ALA A 284 -2.32 -15.89 -14.32
CA ALA A 284 -2.72 -15.50 -15.68
C ALA A 284 -3.90 -16.30 -16.25
N TRP A 285 -4.80 -16.85 -15.45
CA TRP A 285 -5.95 -17.65 -15.90
C TRP A 285 -7.03 -16.87 -16.68
N PRO A 286 -7.30 -15.57 -16.44
CA PRO A 286 -8.38 -14.87 -17.13
C PRO A 286 -8.16 -14.81 -18.64
N LYS A 287 -9.27 -14.82 -19.39
CA LYS A 287 -9.26 -14.62 -20.85
C LYS A 287 -8.98 -13.17 -21.24
N ASP A 288 -9.48 -12.24 -20.45
CA ASP A 288 -9.25 -10.81 -20.63
C ASP A 288 -7.78 -10.47 -20.42
N GLU A 289 -7.13 -9.81 -21.38
CA GLU A 289 -5.68 -9.56 -21.35
C GLU A 289 -5.25 -8.62 -20.22
N ARG A 290 -6.10 -7.65 -19.83
CA ARG A 290 -5.82 -6.77 -18.69
C ARG A 290 -5.85 -7.55 -17.38
N LEU A 291 -6.88 -8.39 -17.18
CA LEU A 291 -6.98 -9.24 -16.00
C LEU A 291 -5.87 -10.31 -15.97
N LYS A 292 -5.48 -10.83 -17.14
CA LYS A 292 -4.36 -11.77 -17.27
C LYS A 292 -3.02 -11.11 -16.85
N GLU A 293 -2.79 -9.87 -17.27
CA GLU A 293 -1.61 -9.13 -16.87
C GLU A 293 -1.61 -8.84 -15.37
N LEU A 294 -2.74 -8.39 -14.82
CA LEU A 294 -2.92 -8.22 -13.37
C LEU A 294 -2.66 -9.52 -12.61
N GLY A 295 -3.16 -10.64 -13.13
CA GLY A 295 -2.91 -11.95 -12.55
C GLY A 295 -1.42 -12.33 -12.53
N ARG A 296 -0.65 -12.02 -13.59
CA ARG A 296 0.82 -12.23 -13.61
C ARG A 296 1.51 -11.34 -12.55
N MET A 297 1.10 -10.08 -12.44
CA MET A 297 1.62 -9.17 -11.44
C MET A 297 1.32 -9.68 -10.03
N TRP A 298 0.08 -10.08 -9.77
CA TRP A 298 -0.31 -10.56 -8.45
C TRP A 298 0.34 -11.89 -8.08
N GLN A 299 0.46 -12.81 -9.03
CA GLN A 299 1.22 -14.05 -8.86
C GLN A 299 2.67 -13.78 -8.42
N ARG A 300 3.35 -12.85 -9.07
CA ARG A 300 4.71 -12.45 -8.68
C ARG A 300 4.73 -11.86 -7.28
N ASN A 301 3.81 -10.93 -6.97
CA ASN A 301 3.67 -10.36 -5.64
C ASN A 301 3.54 -11.44 -4.56
N MET A 302 2.60 -12.37 -4.74
CA MET A 302 2.32 -13.43 -3.78
C MET A 302 3.50 -14.42 -3.67
N THR A 303 4.02 -14.92 -4.79
CA THR A 303 5.10 -15.92 -4.77
C THR A 303 6.41 -15.38 -4.20
N THR A 304 6.71 -14.10 -4.39
CA THR A 304 7.86 -13.42 -3.77
C THR A 304 7.66 -13.26 -2.25
N GLY A 305 6.42 -12.96 -1.83
CA GLY A 305 6.10 -12.71 -0.43
C GLY A 305 5.89 -13.96 0.44
N LEU A 306 5.65 -15.15 -0.15
CA LEU A 306 5.22 -16.35 0.59
C LEU A 306 6.04 -16.66 1.84
N SER A 307 7.37 -16.66 1.74
CA SER A 307 8.27 -16.88 2.90
C SER A 307 8.10 -15.81 3.96
N GLY A 308 8.12 -14.53 3.54
CA GLY A 308 7.97 -13.37 4.43
C GLY A 308 6.63 -13.36 5.16
N PHE A 309 5.55 -13.76 4.49
CA PHE A 309 4.22 -13.87 5.09
C PHE A 309 4.13 -15.00 6.11
N SER A 310 4.81 -16.14 5.86
CA SER A 310 4.55 -17.39 6.54
C SER A 310 5.51 -17.70 7.67
N VAL A 311 6.83 -17.49 7.47
CA VAL A 311 7.87 -18.06 8.35
C VAL A 311 7.73 -17.56 9.78
N TRP A 312 7.67 -16.24 9.97
CA TRP A 312 7.54 -15.68 11.31
C TRP A 312 6.26 -16.11 12.00
N LEU A 313 5.13 -16.01 11.29
CA LEU A 313 3.81 -16.30 11.82
C LEU A 313 3.64 -17.79 12.17
N PHE A 314 4.06 -18.68 11.26
CA PHE A 314 3.97 -20.14 11.48
C PHE A 314 4.92 -20.63 12.56
N ASN A 315 6.08 -20.00 12.71
CA ASN A 315 6.98 -20.33 13.81
C ASN A 315 6.36 -19.96 15.16
N ARG A 316 5.83 -18.73 15.29
CA ARG A 316 5.23 -18.24 16.55
C ARG A 316 4.00 -19.04 16.99
N VAL A 317 3.15 -19.42 16.03
CA VAL A 317 1.84 -20.03 16.33
C VAL A 317 1.89 -21.55 16.29
N TYR A 318 2.57 -22.12 15.31
CA TYR A 318 2.59 -23.58 15.08
C TYR A 318 3.92 -24.24 15.43
N ASN A 319 4.91 -23.46 15.90
CA ASN A 319 6.27 -23.93 16.17
C ASN A 319 6.92 -24.62 14.96
N ARG A 320 6.56 -24.22 13.73
CA ARG A 320 7.17 -24.72 12.50
C ARG A 320 8.52 -24.02 12.29
N SER A 321 9.54 -24.80 11.99
CA SER A 321 10.84 -24.26 11.58
C SER A 321 10.74 -23.58 10.22
N PRO A 322 11.67 -22.67 9.87
CA PRO A 322 11.73 -22.09 8.53
C PRO A 322 11.81 -23.15 7.43
N ALA A 323 12.58 -24.23 7.62
CA ALA A 323 12.72 -25.31 6.66
C ALA A 323 11.40 -26.07 6.42
N GLU A 324 10.66 -26.39 7.47
CA GLU A 324 9.33 -27.04 7.35
C GLU A 324 8.34 -26.13 6.63
N THR A 325 8.38 -24.84 6.93
CA THR A 325 7.56 -23.85 6.23
C THR A 325 7.90 -23.78 4.75
N GLU A 326 9.19 -23.70 4.38
CA GLU A 326 9.62 -23.67 2.97
C GLU A 326 9.23 -24.93 2.19
N VAL A 327 9.31 -26.11 2.81
CA VAL A 327 8.82 -27.36 2.19
C VAL A 327 7.32 -27.28 1.87
N LEU A 328 6.51 -26.78 2.80
CA LEU A 328 5.08 -26.56 2.57
C LEU A 328 4.85 -25.58 1.42
N LEU A 329 5.63 -24.49 1.36
CA LEU A 329 5.47 -23.46 0.34
C LEU A 329 5.84 -23.91 -1.08
N VAL A 330 6.52 -25.05 -1.27
CA VAL A 330 6.80 -25.60 -2.61
C VAL A 330 5.49 -25.91 -3.36
N ASP A 331 4.57 -26.60 -2.70
CA ASP A 331 3.28 -26.95 -3.32
C ASP A 331 2.38 -25.73 -3.48
N VAL A 332 2.42 -24.78 -2.53
CA VAL A 332 1.68 -23.51 -2.63
C VAL A 332 2.14 -22.70 -3.85
N ARG A 333 3.45 -22.56 -4.09
CA ARG A 333 4.00 -21.86 -5.27
C ARG A 333 3.58 -22.54 -6.57
N ARG A 334 3.58 -23.89 -6.60
CA ARG A 334 3.15 -24.65 -7.76
C ARG A 334 1.67 -24.39 -8.09
N GLU A 335 0.80 -24.46 -7.08
CA GLU A 335 -0.65 -24.25 -7.26
C GLU A 335 -0.98 -22.79 -7.61
N MET A 336 -0.33 -21.80 -6.98
CA MET A 336 -0.46 -20.39 -7.37
C MET A 336 -0.07 -20.12 -8.82
N SER A 337 0.80 -20.94 -9.38
CA SER A 337 1.27 -20.80 -10.76
C SER A 337 0.46 -21.62 -11.76
N ASP A 338 -0.51 -22.40 -11.32
CA ASP A 338 -1.33 -23.25 -12.18
C ASP A 338 -2.50 -22.49 -12.79
N PRO A 339 -2.50 -22.19 -14.10
CA PRO A 339 -3.58 -21.43 -14.74
C PRO A 339 -4.92 -22.18 -14.82
N ARG A 340 -4.96 -23.45 -14.41
CA ARG A 340 -6.21 -24.22 -14.29
C ARG A 340 -6.96 -23.92 -13.00
N ILE A 341 -6.32 -23.25 -12.04
CA ILE A 341 -6.95 -22.78 -10.80
C ILE A 341 -7.40 -21.34 -11.04
N HIS A 342 -8.70 -21.14 -11.21
CA HIS A 342 -9.30 -19.84 -11.52
C HIS A 342 -9.65 -19.07 -10.23
N ALA A 343 -8.66 -18.94 -9.36
CA ALA A 343 -8.86 -18.23 -8.10
C ALA A 343 -8.53 -16.74 -8.22
N TYR A 344 -9.14 -15.96 -7.33
CA TYR A 344 -8.88 -14.53 -7.14
C TYR A 344 -8.93 -14.16 -5.66
N MET A 345 -8.30 -13.04 -5.32
CA MET A 345 -8.44 -12.38 -4.02
C MET A 345 -9.43 -11.20 -4.14
N PRO A 346 -10.40 -11.06 -3.23
CA PRO A 346 -11.26 -9.89 -3.20
C PRO A 346 -10.49 -8.66 -2.70
N ILE A 347 -10.63 -7.54 -3.42
CA ILE A 347 -10.13 -6.23 -3.03
C ILE A 347 -11.33 -5.34 -2.81
N THR A 348 -11.39 -4.71 -1.63
CA THR A 348 -12.48 -3.84 -1.22
C THR A 348 -11.96 -2.42 -1.07
N VAL A 349 -12.60 -1.46 -1.73
CA VAL A 349 -12.36 -0.04 -1.52
C VAL A 349 -13.59 0.55 -0.86
N VAL A 350 -13.40 1.18 0.29
CA VAL A 350 -14.45 1.87 1.04
C VAL A 350 -14.04 3.31 1.24
N TRP A 351 -14.95 4.25 0.99
CA TRP A 351 -14.75 5.66 1.32
C TRP A 351 -16.03 6.26 1.88
N GLY A 352 -15.86 7.17 2.84
CA GLY A 352 -16.96 7.83 3.53
C GLY A 352 -16.57 9.23 3.99
N ARG A 353 -17.54 10.09 4.14
CA ARG A 353 -17.38 11.51 4.50
C ARG A 353 -17.76 11.76 5.96
N LYS A 354 -16.97 12.56 6.67
CA LYS A 354 -17.40 13.13 7.96
C LYS A 354 -18.54 14.13 7.73
N PRO A 355 -19.70 13.97 8.39
CA PRO A 355 -20.82 14.88 8.19
C PRO A 355 -20.48 16.31 8.61
N TYR A 356 -21.14 17.28 7.98
CA TYR A 356 -21.14 18.64 8.47
C TYR A 356 -21.98 18.76 9.75
N PRO A 357 -21.71 19.75 10.63
CA PRO A 357 -22.44 19.89 11.89
C PRO A 357 -23.98 20.02 11.72
N TYR A 358 -24.43 20.64 10.64
CA TYR A 358 -25.86 20.81 10.34
C TYR A 358 -26.56 19.51 9.87
N GLU A 359 -25.79 18.50 9.44
CA GLU A 359 -26.33 17.19 9.02
C GLU A 359 -26.58 16.28 10.24
N VAL A 360 -25.88 16.51 11.35
CA VAL A 360 -26.00 15.75 12.60
C VAL A 360 -27.07 16.34 13.52
N ALA A 361 -27.28 17.66 13.47
CA ALA A 361 -28.37 18.32 14.14
C ALA A 361 -29.66 17.93 13.38
N GLY A 362 -30.41 16.97 13.93
CA GLY A 362 -31.73 16.60 13.40
C GLY A 362 -32.63 17.83 13.26
N PRO A 363 -33.75 17.74 12.51
CA PRO A 363 -34.64 18.90 12.31
C PRO A 363 -35.10 19.41 13.67
N SER A 364 -34.74 20.67 13.96
CA SER A 364 -35.18 21.46 15.14
C SER A 364 -36.70 21.69 15.14
#